data_435f276360af03f24e88910a07e52816
#
_entry.id   435f276360af03f24e88910a07e52816
#
_cell.length_a   1.000
_cell.length_b   1.000
_cell.length_c   1.000
_cell.angle_alpha   90.00
_cell.angle_beta   90.00
_cell.angle_gamma   90.00
#
_symmetry.space_group_name_H-M   'P 1'
#
loop_
_entity.id
_entity.type
_entity.pdbx_description
1 polymer ?
#
loop_
_entity_poly.entity_id
_entity_poly.type
_entity_poly.pdbx_seq_one_letter_code
_entity_poly.pdbx_strand_id
1 'polypeptide(L)'
;MEFSLDDAITDCEISSYIWQAQGIPMGDPISPGMTIITCAWMEQRWMSTLDKTAKESFCAARFMDDILMIYAAHAGWDHDGVMQQFTASECYSAPLTLTDAKDDTFLESTFELRDNQFRHWLKNENTVQRPHTVWRYQHFASATAFQQKRAVIMACMKKVQRMASDKEAIQRSAIQKFAEFARLEYPISVLRGVCTYMAAVTAEYEWIKVRERVSTWA
;
A
#
# COMPACT_ATOMS: atom_id res chain seq x y z
N MET A 1 6.76 -32.41 14.52
CA MET A 1 7.75 -31.41 14.09
C MET A 1 7.62 -30.26 15.08
N GLU A 2 8.34 -30.33 16.19
CA GLU A 2 8.47 -29.21 17.13
C GLU A 2 9.43 -28.23 16.49
N PHE A 3 8.91 -27.15 15.94
CA PHE A 3 9.72 -26.00 15.61
C PHE A 3 9.89 -25.20 16.90
N SER A 4 11.11 -25.16 17.39
CA SER A 4 11.48 -24.38 18.54
C SER A 4 11.33 -22.90 18.19
N LEU A 5 10.22 -22.30 18.62
CA LEU A 5 10.06 -20.85 18.73
C LEU A 5 10.97 -20.28 19.83
N ASP A 6 11.62 -21.19 20.57
CA ASP A 6 12.48 -20.88 21.70
C ASP A 6 13.81 -20.23 21.32
N ASP A 7 14.17 -20.20 20.04
CA ASP A 7 15.43 -19.66 19.56
C ASP A 7 15.34 -18.21 19.03
N ALA A 8 14.20 -17.55 19.16
CA ALA A 8 14.06 -16.14 18.82
C ALA A 8 14.74 -15.26 19.88
N ILE A 9 16.01 -15.01 19.68
CA ILE A 9 16.83 -14.15 20.53
C ILE A 9 16.96 -12.77 19.87
N THR A 10 16.58 -11.73 20.58
CA THR A 10 16.84 -10.34 20.17
C THR A 10 17.99 -9.80 20.99
N ASP A 11 19.08 -9.42 20.33
CA ASP A 11 20.18 -8.73 20.96
C ASP A 11 19.76 -7.30 21.32
N CYS A 12 19.99 -6.92 22.56
CA CYS A 12 19.64 -5.61 23.08
C CYS A 12 20.85 -5.01 23.79
N GLU A 13 21.24 -3.80 23.43
CA GLU A 13 22.40 -3.09 24.00
C GLU A 13 22.36 -2.93 25.53
N ILE A 14 21.17 -3.08 26.13
CA ILE A 14 20.96 -2.88 27.59
C ILE A 14 20.96 -4.20 28.37
N SER A 15 20.63 -5.31 27.73
CA SER A 15 20.68 -6.64 28.37
C SER A 15 21.20 -7.68 27.38
N SER A 16 21.89 -8.69 27.89
CA SER A 16 22.58 -9.65 27.04
C SER A 16 21.67 -10.38 26.04
N TYR A 17 20.43 -10.69 26.39
CA TYR A 17 19.47 -11.38 25.51
C TYR A 17 18.02 -11.21 26.00
N ILE A 18 17.09 -11.07 25.06
CA ILE A 18 15.64 -11.09 25.33
C ILE A 18 15.05 -12.25 24.54
N TRP A 19 14.35 -13.15 25.22
CA TRP A 19 13.63 -14.26 24.64
C TRP A 19 12.23 -13.83 24.25
N GLN A 20 11.82 -14.15 23.02
CA GLN A 20 10.43 -13.94 22.60
C GLN A 20 9.57 -15.06 23.20
N ALA A 21 8.72 -14.70 24.18
CA ALA A 21 7.86 -15.64 24.88
C ALA A 21 6.57 -16.01 24.12
N GLN A 22 6.13 -15.17 23.20
CA GLN A 22 4.90 -15.36 22.42
C GLN A 22 5.01 -14.77 21.01
N GLY A 23 4.26 -15.35 20.07
CA GLY A 23 4.17 -14.87 18.69
C GLY A 23 5.17 -15.53 17.76
N ILE A 24 5.18 -15.07 16.52
CA ILE A 24 6.05 -15.56 15.46
C ILE A 24 7.20 -14.57 15.30
N PRO A 25 8.49 -15.01 15.40
CA PRO A 25 9.62 -14.11 15.36
C PRO A 25 9.73 -13.40 14.02
N MET A 26 9.93 -12.08 14.05
CA MET A 26 10.22 -11.30 12.85
C MET A 26 11.63 -11.62 12.35
N GLY A 27 11.74 -11.88 11.03
CA GLY A 27 13.03 -12.17 10.39
C GLY A 27 13.32 -13.66 10.21
N ASP A 28 12.57 -14.55 10.84
CA ASP A 28 12.67 -15.99 10.56
C ASP A 28 12.07 -16.29 9.16
N PRO A 29 12.73 -17.09 8.32
CA PRO A 29 12.23 -17.45 6.98
C PRO A 29 10.87 -18.16 6.98
N ILE A 30 10.50 -18.84 8.08
CA ILE A 30 9.24 -19.57 8.21
C ILE A 30 8.10 -18.68 8.67
N SER A 31 8.40 -17.57 9.34
CA SER A 31 7.41 -16.67 9.96
C SER A 31 6.33 -16.16 8.98
N PRO A 32 6.65 -15.71 7.77
CA PRO A 32 5.63 -15.29 6.81
C PRO A 32 4.66 -16.40 6.45
N GLY A 33 5.16 -17.61 6.23
CA GLY A 33 4.34 -18.77 5.92
C GLY A 33 3.41 -19.15 7.08
N MET A 34 3.92 -19.19 8.30
CA MET A 34 3.12 -19.49 9.48
C MET A 34 2.03 -18.43 9.73
N THR A 35 2.37 -17.15 9.58
CA THR A 35 1.40 -16.06 9.69
C THR A 35 0.27 -16.20 8.68
N ILE A 36 0.61 -16.47 7.42
CA ILE A 36 -0.37 -16.65 6.35
C ILE A 36 -1.30 -17.83 6.66
N ILE A 37 -0.73 -18.99 7.06
CA ILE A 37 -1.52 -20.19 7.37
C ILE A 37 -2.44 -19.96 8.56
N THR A 38 -1.94 -19.34 9.64
CA THR A 38 -2.72 -19.07 10.84
C THR A 38 -3.89 -18.15 10.55
N CYS A 39 -3.64 -17.03 9.88
CA CYS A 39 -4.68 -16.09 9.51
C CYS A 39 -5.70 -16.72 8.54
N ALA A 40 -5.23 -17.45 7.52
CA ALA A 40 -6.12 -18.11 6.56
C ALA A 40 -7.02 -19.16 7.24
N TRP A 41 -6.48 -19.89 8.22
CA TRP A 41 -7.27 -20.84 9.00
C TRP A 41 -8.36 -20.16 9.83
N MET A 42 -8.03 -19.04 10.50
CA MET A 42 -8.99 -18.25 11.26
C MET A 42 -10.08 -17.67 10.35
N GLU A 43 -9.70 -17.10 9.23
CA GLU A 43 -10.62 -16.54 8.23
C GLU A 43 -11.54 -17.63 7.66
N GLN A 44 -11.01 -18.79 7.31
CA GLN A 44 -11.81 -19.90 6.80
C GLN A 44 -12.81 -20.41 7.85
N ARG A 45 -12.39 -20.50 9.12
CA ARG A 45 -13.26 -20.86 10.23
C ARG A 45 -14.39 -19.85 10.39
N TRP A 46 -14.08 -18.55 10.42
CA TRP A 46 -15.07 -17.49 10.50
C TRP A 46 -16.01 -17.51 9.29
N MET A 47 -15.48 -17.61 8.09
CA MET A 47 -16.28 -17.73 6.86
C MET A 47 -17.24 -18.92 6.92
N SER A 48 -16.89 -20.01 7.58
CA SER A 48 -17.78 -21.17 7.70
C SER A 48 -18.99 -20.90 8.58
N THR A 49 -18.93 -19.93 9.49
CA THR A 49 -20.06 -19.52 10.35
C THR A 49 -21.05 -18.60 9.66
N LEU A 50 -20.64 -17.93 8.58
CA LEU A 50 -21.48 -17.00 7.85
C LEU A 50 -22.49 -17.73 6.97
N ASP A 51 -23.70 -17.17 6.88
CA ASP A 51 -24.72 -17.66 5.95
C ASP A 51 -24.35 -17.29 4.48
N LYS A 52 -25.13 -17.80 3.54
CA LYS A 52 -24.87 -17.60 2.11
C LYS A 52 -24.96 -16.11 1.72
N THR A 53 -25.95 -15.40 2.25
CA THR A 53 -26.16 -13.98 1.95
C THR A 53 -25.00 -13.12 2.42
N ALA A 54 -24.53 -13.36 3.65
CA ALA A 54 -23.35 -12.70 4.17
C ALA A 54 -22.10 -12.96 3.31
N LYS A 55 -21.87 -14.21 2.93
CA LYS A 55 -20.72 -14.59 2.05
C LYS A 55 -20.74 -13.90 0.69
N GLU A 56 -21.94 -13.69 0.12
CA GLU A 56 -22.11 -13.03 -1.17
C GLU A 56 -22.04 -11.50 -1.06
N SER A 57 -22.09 -10.95 0.17
CA SER A 57 -22.16 -9.52 0.42
C SER A 57 -20.79 -8.84 0.49
N PHE A 58 -19.69 -9.59 0.57
CA PHE A 58 -18.37 -9.00 0.64
C PHE A 58 -17.33 -9.75 -0.17
N CYS A 59 -16.25 -9.04 -0.49
CA CYS A 59 -15.02 -9.57 -1.04
C CYS A 59 -13.86 -8.99 -0.21
N ALA A 60 -12.94 -9.86 0.21
CA ALA A 60 -11.79 -9.43 0.98
C ALA A 60 -10.48 -9.95 0.39
N ALA A 61 -9.43 -9.18 0.56
CA ALA A 61 -8.06 -9.57 0.23
C ALA A 61 -7.14 -9.19 1.39
N ARG A 62 -6.25 -10.11 1.76
CA ARG A 62 -5.25 -9.88 2.80
C ARG A 62 -3.84 -9.95 2.22
N PHE A 63 -3.01 -9.04 2.64
CA PHE A 63 -1.57 -9.06 2.41
C PHE A 63 -0.86 -8.87 3.75
N MET A 64 -0.34 -9.95 4.29
CA MET A 64 0.28 -9.98 5.62
C MET A 64 -0.69 -9.49 6.71
N ASP A 65 -0.44 -8.31 7.23
CA ASP A 65 -1.20 -7.61 8.26
C ASP A 65 -2.26 -6.64 7.73
N ASP A 66 -2.17 -6.27 6.44
CA ASP A 66 -3.14 -5.37 5.79
C ASP A 66 -4.33 -6.16 5.22
N ILE A 67 -5.55 -5.69 5.50
CA ILE A 67 -6.80 -6.27 4.97
C ILE A 67 -7.56 -5.19 4.20
N LEU A 68 -7.91 -5.50 2.95
CA LEU A 68 -8.90 -4.75 2.18
C LEU A 68 -10.21 -5.53 2.18
N MET A 69 -11.30 -4.88 2.57
CA MET A 69 -12.63 -5.44 2.46
C MET A 69 -13.55 -4.50 1.67
N ILE A 70 -14.27 -5.06 0.71
CA ILE A 70 -15.31 -4.39 -0.08
C ILE A 70 -16.60 -5.12 0.23
N TYR A 71 -17.60 -4.40 0.70
CA TYR A 71 -18.88 -5.00 1.08
C TYR A 71 -20.07 -4.18 0.58
N ALA A 72 -21.18 -4.86 0.33
CA ALA A 72 -22.45 -4.21 0.02
C ALA A 72 -23.10 -3.76 1.33
N ALA A 73 -23.25 -2.45 1.51
CA ALA A 73 -23.90 -1.90 2.70
C ALA A 73 -25.37 -2.31 2.75
N HIS A 74 -25.72 -3.13 3.73
CA HIS A 74 -27.09 -3.53 4.06
C HIS A 74 -27.20 -3.83 5.56
N ALA A 75 -28.38 -4.21 6.04
CA ALA A 75 -28.61 -4.47 7.46
C ALA A 75 -27.60 -5.44 8.07
N GLY A 76 -26.81 -4.97 9.04
CA GLY A 76 -25.75 -5.72 9.71
C GLY A 76 -24.39 -5.72 9.01
N TRP A 77 -24.28 -5.07 7.84
CA TRP A 77 -23.04 -4.92 7.07
C TRP A 77 -22.74 -3.45 6.75
N ASP A 78 -23.03 -2.57 7.68
CA ASP A 78 -22.44 -1.24 7.71
C ASP A 78 -21.00 -1.30 8.26
N HIS A 79 -20.30 -0.18 8.21
CA HIS A 79 -18.92 -0.11 8.66
C HIS A 79 -18.74 -0.60 10.10
N ASP A 80 -19.59 -0.15 11.01
CA ASP A 80 -19.51 -0.48 12.43
C ASP A 80 -19.83 -1.96 12.68
N GLY A 81 -20.82 -2.51 12.00
CA GLY A 81 -21.15 -3.93 12.07
C GLY A 81 -20.04 -4.83 11.56
N VAL A 82 -19.40 -4.47 10.43
CA VAL A 82 -18.24 -5.19 9.89
C VAL A 82 -17.07 -5.13 10.88
N MET A 83 -16.73 -3.94 11.37
CA MET A 83 -15.65 -3.78 12.36
C MET A 83 -15.93 -4.57 13.64
N GLN A 84 -17.19 -4.56 14.12
CA GLN A 84 -17.58 -5.32 15.30
C GLN A 84 -17.39 -6.83 15.09
N GLN A 85 -17.76 -7.40 13.96
CA GLN A 85 -17.56 -8.82 13.67
C GLN A 85 -16.09 -9.23 13.70
N PHE A 86 -15.20 -8.36 13.19
CA PHE A 86 -13.77 -8.63 13.22
C PHE A 86 -13.15 -8.40 14.60
N THR A 87 -13.56 -7.35 15.34
CA THR A 87 -12.97 -6.96 16.62
C THR A 87 -13.54 -7.73 17.81
N ALA A 88 -14.76 -8.25 17.72
CA ALA A 88 -15.40 -9.07 18.76
C ALA A 88 -14.82 -10.50 18.87
N SER A 89 -13.64 -10.75 18.34
CA SER A 89 -12.94 -12.04 18.37
C SER A 89 -13.62 -13.14 17.54
N GLU A 90 -14.49 -12.77 16.63
CA GLU A 90 -15.19 -13.77 15.82
C GLU A 90 -14.32 -14.30 14.67
N CYS A 91 -13.52 -13.43 14.04
CA CYS A 91 -12.57 -13.85 13.02
C CYS A 91 -11.18 -14.12 13.62
N TYR A 92 -10.62 -13.14 14.31
CA TYR A 92 -9.29 -13.25 14.92
C TYR A 92 -9.41 -13.30 16.45
N SER A 93 -8.74 -14.27 17.07
CA SER A 93 -8.65 -14.39 18.51
C SER A 93 -7.43 -13.66 19.08
N ALA A 94 -7.51 -13.27 20.35
CA ALA A 94 -6.36 -12.70 21.04
C ALA A 94 -5.10 -13.59 20.88
N PRO A 95 -3.90 -13.01 20.74
CA PRO A 95 -3.58 -11.60 20.89
C PRO A 95 -3.74 -10.73 19.63
N LEU A 96 -4.28 -11.29 18.53
CA LEU A 96 -4.47 -10.54 17.31
C LEU A 96 -5.59 -9.51 17.48
N THR A 97 -5.32 -8.28 17.08
CA THR A 97 -6.29 -7.19 17.06
C THR A 97 -6.33 -6.55 15.69
N LEU A 98 -7.52 -6.22 15.23
CA LEU A 98 -7.73 -5.45 14.01
C LEU A 98 -7.98 -4.00 14.36
N THR A 99 -7.32 -3.09 13.66
CA THR A 99 -7.54 -1.65 13.77
C THR A 99 -7.96 -1.08 12.43
N ASP A 100 -8.97 -0.20 12.45
CA ASP A 100 -9.37 0.53 11.26
C ASP A 100 -8.25 1.48 10.82
N ALA A 101 -7.85 1.37 9.55
CA ALA A 101 -6.80 2.19 8.98
C ALA A 101 -7.21 3.67 8.82
N LYS A 102 -8.50 4.01 8.92
CA LYS A 102 -9.08 5.36 8.74
C LYS A 102 -8.81 6.00 7.38
N ASP A 103 -8.07 5.33 6.53
CA ASP A 103 -7.70 5.78 5.20
C ASP A 103 -8.23 4.78 4.18
N ASP A 104 -8.78 5.25 3.07
CA ASP A 104 -9.17 4.41 1.94
C ASP A 104 -7.92 3.92 1.18
N THR A 105 -7.00 3.30 1.90
CA THR A 105 -5.73 2.84 1.35
C THR A 105 -5.46 1.38 1.67
N PHE A 106 -4.93 0.66 0.69
CA PHE A 106 -4.44 -0.71 0.86
C PHE A 106 -3.11 -0.85 0.14
N LEU A 107 -2.08 -1.26 0.87
CA LEU A 107 -0.71 -1.30 0.37
C LEU A 107 -0.28 0.07 -0.18
N GLU A 108 0.02 0.14 -1.45
CA GLU A 108 0.46 1.35 -2.13
C GLU A 108 -0.65 2.02 -2.95
N SER A 109 -1.91 1.58 -2.81
CA SER A 109 -3.07 2.12 -3.54
C SER A 109 -3.99 2.90 -2.62
N THR A 110 -4.53 3.98 -3.13
CA THR A 110 -5.69 4.68 -2.58
C THR A 110 -6.91 4.31 -3.40
N PHE A 111 -8.03 4.11 -2.75
CA PHE A 111 -9.30 3.71 -3.35
C PHE A 111 -10.35 4.80 -3.17
N GLU A 112 -11.26 4.91 -4.10
CA GLU A 112 -12.43 5.80 -4.04
C GLU A 112 -13.61 5.12 -4.71
N LEU A 113 -14.75 5.11 -4.05
CA LEU A 113 -16.02 4.75 -4.67
C LEU A 113 -16.77 6.04 -4.98
N ARG A 114 -16.90 6.37 -6.26
CA ARG A 114 -17.59 7.56 -6.73
C ARG A 114 -18.50 7.20 -7.90
N ASP A 115 -19.75 7.66 -7.83
CA ASP A 115 -20.77 7.41 -8.87
C ASP A 115 -20.90 5.92 -9.26
N ASN A 116 -20.89 5.03 -8.27
CA ASN A 116 -20.87 3.57 -8.43
C ASN A 116 -19.66 3.05 -9.26
N GLN A 117 -18.61 3.84 -9.42
CA GLN A 117 -17.35 3.42 -10.03
C GLN A 117 -16.27 3.31 -8.99
N PHE A 118 -15.66 2.13 -8.95
CA PHE A 118 -14.49 1.89 -8.10
C PHE A 118 -13.24 2.40 -8.79
N ARG A 119 -12.59 3.39 -8.19
CA ARG A 119 -11.37 4.00 -8.68
C ARG A 119 -10.22 3.70 -7.77
N HIS A 120 -9.05 3.52 -8.32
CA HIS A 120 -7.83 3.38 -7.54
C HIS A 120 -6.63 4.02 -8.25
N TRP A 121 -5.69 4.49 -7.46
CA TRP A 121 -4.44 5.10 -7.92
C TRP A 121 -3.32 4.90 -6.91
N LEU A 122 -2.09 5.15 -7.34
CA LEU A 122 -0.92 5.02 -6.47
C LEU A 122 -0.99 6.01 -5.31
N LYS A 123 -0.89 5.50 -4.08
CA LYS A 123 -0.85 6.29 -2.85
C LYS A 123 0.32 7.29 -2.88
N ASN A 124 0.05 8.52 -2.47
CA ASN A 124 1.08 9.51 -2.24
C ASN A 124 1.18 9.83 -0.74
N GLU A 125 2.23 9.35 -0.11
CA GLU A 125 2.44 9.52 1.33
C GLU A 125 3.00 10.90 1.69
N ASN A 126 3.59 11.61 0.74
CA ASN A 126 4.27 12.90 0.97
C ASN A 126 3.46 14.10 0.47
N THR A 127 2.15 14.07 0.62
CA THR A 127 1.28 15.20 0.21
C THR A 127 1.45 16.43 1.09
N VAL A 128 1.85 16.25 2.35
CA VAL A 128 2.02 17.31 3.33
C VAL A 128 3.48 17.37 3.76
N GLN A 129 4.09 18.55 3.66
CA GLN A 129 5.42 18.80 4.18
C GLN A 129 5.37 18.76 5.72
N ARG A 130 5.88 17.69 6.32
CA ARG A 130 6.02 17.58 7.78
C ARG A 130 7.48 17.87 8.17
N PRO A 131 7.76 18.40 9.36
CA PRO A 131 9.13 18.72 9.80
C PRO A 131 10.10 17.55 9.74
N HIS A 132 9.60 16.32 9.79
CA HIS A 132 10.38 15.07 9.76
C HIS A 132 9.98 14.16 8.61
N THR A 133 9.73 14.73 7.42
CA THR A 133 9.38 13.92 6.24
C THR A 133 10.57 13.08 5.80
N VAL A 134 10.43 11.77 5.87
CA VAL A 134 11.41 10.84 5.28
C VAL A 134 11.10 10.72 3.80
N TRP A 135 12.03 11.20 2.97
CA TRP A 135 11.90 11.12 1.53
C TRP A 135 12.18 9.70 1.04
N ARG A 136 11.30 9.14 0.25
CA ARG A 136 11.48 7.81 -0.37
C ARG A 136 12.56 7.78 -1.44
N TYR A 137 12.81 8.90 -2.06
CA TYR A 137 13.73 9.02 -3.18
C TYR A 137 14.93 9.87 -2.81
N GLN A 138 16.02 9.63 -3.49
CA GLN A 138 17.24 10.39 -3.27
C GLN A 138 17.10 11.80 -3.85
N HIS A 139 17.69 12.76 -3.18
CA HIS A 139 17.82 14.13 -3.66
C HIS A 139 18.61 14.19 -4.96
N PHE A 140 18.27 15.10 -5.87
CA PHE A 140 18.95 15.19 -7.15
C PHE A 140 20.44 15.48 -7.02
N ALA A 141 20.88 16.25 -6.04
CA ALA A 141 22.29 16.53 -5.75
C ALA A 141 23.06 15.35 -5.11
N SER A 142 22.40 14.20 -4.81
CA SER A 142 23.11 13.03 -4.26
C SER A 142 24.17 12.48 -5.22
N ALA A 143 25.14 11.75 -4.70
CA ALA A 143 26.23 11.16 -5.50
C ALA A 143 25.80 10.04 -6.47
N THR A 144 24.53 9.62 -6.43
CA THR A 144 24.00 8.58 -7.32
C THR A 144 24.06 9.02 -8.78
N ALA A 145 24.44 8.11 -9.67
CA ALA A 145 24.52 8.37 -11.09
C ALA A 145 23.18 8.84 -11.69
N PHE A 146 23.22 9.82 -12.59
CA PHE A 146 22.03 10.39 -13.24
C PHE A 146 21.14 9.33 -13.90
N GLN A 147 21.73 8.33 -14.52
CA GLN A 147 20.99 7.23 -15.16
C GLN A 147 20.14 6.45 -14.15
N GLN A 148 20.66 6.19 -12.96
CA GLN A 148 19.92 5.52 -11.89
C GLN A 148 18.78 6.39 -11.37
N LYS A 149 19.00 7.69 -11.17
CA LYS A 149 17.97 8.65 -10.79
C LYS A 149 16.82 8.67 -11.81
N ARG A 150 17.17 8.73 -13.10
CA ARG A 150 16.17 8.67 -14.17
C ARG A 150 15.42 7.33 -14.19
N ALA A 151 16.10 6.21 -13.97
CA ALA A 151 15.50 4.88 -13.92
C ALA A 151 14.46 4.77 -12.79
N VAL A 152 14.71 5.38 -11.62
CA VAL A 152 13.77 5.43 -10.50
C VAL A 152 12.49 6.18 -10.89
N ILE A 153 12.60 7.36 -11.52
CA ILE A 153 11.43 8.11 -11.99
C ILE A 153 10.65 7.28 -13.01
N MET A 154 11.35 6.66 -13.96
CA MET A 154 10.72 5.80 -14.97
C MET A 154 9.98 4.61 -14.36
N ALA A 155 10.58 3.94 -13.38
CA ALA A 155 9.96 2.83 -12.67
C ALA A 155 8.69 3.29 -11.93
N CYS A 156 8.75 4.46 -11.27
CA CYS A 156 7.62 5.07 -10.60
C CYS A 156 6.47 5.39 -11.58
N MET A 157 6.77 5.99 -12.74
CA MET A 157 5.73 6.31 -13.74
C MET A 157 5.12 5.05 -14.38
N LYS A 158 5.92 4.02 -14.62
CA LYS A 158 5.39 2.70 -15.06
C LYS A 158 4.48 2.07 -14.00
N LYS A 159 4.80 2.26 -12.72
CA LYS A 159 3.94 1.81 -11.62
C LYS A 159 2.63 2.61 -11.59
N VAL A 160 2.68 3.93 -11.72
CA VAL A 160 1.49 4.79 -11.86
C VAL A 160 0.59 4.28 -13.00
N GLN A 161 1.16 4.03 -14.18
CA GLN A 161 0.41 3.53 -15.34
C GLN A 161 -0.30 2.19 -15.06
N ARG A 162 0.36 1.29 -14.35
CA ARG A 162 -0.21 -0.05 -14.04
C ARG A 162 -1.25 -0.04 -12.93
N MET A 163 -1.10 0.89 -11.97
CA MET A 163 -1.93 0.93 -10.77
C MET A 163 -3.09 1.91 -10.85
N ALA A 164 -3.21 2.67 -11.93
CA ALA A 164 -4.31 3.60 -12.11
C ALA A 164 -5.50 2.91 -12.79
N SER A 165 -6.69 3.05 -12.21
CA SER A 165 -7.93 2.48 -12.75
C SER A 165 -8.42 3.16 -14.01
N ASP A 166 -8.10 4.42 -14.19
CA ASP A 166 -8.56 5.26 -15.29
C ASP A 166 -7.58 6.37 -15.63
N LYS A 167 -7.89 7.12 -16.67
CA LYS A 167 -7.05 8.19 -17.21
C LYS A 167 -6.86 9.36 -16.24
N GLU A 168 -7.87 9.70 -15.47
CA GLU A 168 -7.80 10.75 -14.46
C GLU A 168 -6.90 10.31 -13.31
N ALA A 169 -6.98 9.06 -12.89
CA ALA A 169 -6.12 8.45 -11.89
C ALA A 169 -4.65 8.45 -12.32
N ILE A 170 -4.35 8.20 -13.62
CA ILE A 170 -2.98 8.34 -14.17
C ILE A 170 -2.47 9.77 -13.98
N GLN A 171 -3.25 10.78 -14.43
CA GLN A 171 -2.84 12.17 -14.34
C GLN A 171 -2.63 12.59 -12.89
N ARG A 172 -3.58 12.29 -12.00
CA ARG A 172 -3.53 12.61 -10.58
C ARG A 172 -2.27 12.04 -9.92
N SER A 173 -2.05 10.74 -10.06
CA SER A 173 -0.89 10.07 -9.47
C SER A 173 0.43 10.56 -10.05
N ALA A 174 0.51 10.73 -11.37
CA ALA A 174 1.72 11.20 -12.02
C ALA A 174 2.11 12.61 -11.58
N ILE A 175 1.15 13.53 -11.53
CA ILE A 175 1.38 14.92 -11.08
C ILE A 175 1.85 14.93 -9.62
N GLN A 176 1.22 14.15 -8.74
CA GLN A 176 1.62 14.06 -7.35
C GLN A 176 3.04 13.52 -7.19
N LYS A 177 3.39 12.47 -7.93
CA LYS A 177 4.74 11.89 -7.89
C LYS A 177 5.80 12.80 -8.51
N PHE A 178 5.48 13.50 -9.59
CA PHE A 178 6.40 14.50 -10.13
C PHE A 178 6.60 15.70 -9.18
N ALA A 179 5.57 16.12 -8.45
CA ALA A 179 5.72 17.14 -7.41
C ALA A 179 6.67 16.69 -6.30
N GLU A 180 6.65 15.41 -5.93
CA GLU A 180 7.60 14.83 -4.98
C GLU A 180 9.04 14.91 -5.51
N PHE A 181 9.28 14.54 -6.77
CA PHE A 181 10.60 14.66 -7.40
C PHE A 181 11.05 16.12 -7.57
N ALA A 182 10.13 17.03 -7.90
CA ALA A 182 10.44 18.45 -8.01
C ALA A 182 10.91 19.05 -6.65
N ARG A 183 10.31 18.64 -5.53
CA ARG A 183 10.76 19.00 -4.17
C ARG A 183 12.16 18.46 -3.85
N LEU A 184 12.57 17.36 -4.47
CA LEU A 184 13.90 16.78 -4.39
C LEU A 184 14.88 17.38 -5.42
N GLU A 185 14.54 18.55 -5.96
CA GLU A 185 15.31 19.35 -6.91
C GLU A 185 15.60 18.68 -8.26
N TYR A 186 14.77 17.70 -8.66
CA TYR A 186 14.90 17.13 -10.02
C TYR A 186 14.54 18.19 -11.07
N PRO A 187 15.40 18.41 -12.07
CA PRO A 187 15.14 19.40 -13.12
C PRO A 187 13.84 19.09 -13.88
N ILE A 188 13.05 20.13 -14.13
CA ILE A 188 11.77 20.01 -14.86
C ILE A 188 11.98 19.41 -16.26
N SER A 189 13.12 19.69 -16.90
CA SER A 189 13.49 19.07 -18.19
C SER A 189 13.58 17.54 -18.13
N VAL A 190 14.09 16.99 -17.02
CA VAL A 190 14.16 15.54 -16.79
C VAL A 190 12.76 14.95 -16.64
N LEU A 191 11.91 15.58 -15.81
CA LEU A 191 10.53 15.14 -15.60
C LEU A 191 9.72 15.16 -16.89
N ARG A 192 9.85 16.24 -17.68
CA ARG A 192 9.24 16.35 -19.02
C ARG A 192 9.73 15.27 -19.99
N GLY A 193 11.02 14.97 -19.98
CA GLY A 193 11.59 13.89 -20.78
C GLY A 193 11.01 12.53 -20.44
N VAL A 194 10.73 12.27 -19.18
CA VAL A 194 10.04 11.05 -18.73
C VAL A 194 8.59 11.02 -19.25
N CYS A 195 7.83 12.13 -19.15
CA CYS A 195 6.48 12.19 -19.71
C CYS A 195 6.46 11.90 -21.23
N THR A 196 7.40 12.48 -21.98
CA THR A 196 7.52 12.26 -23.42
C THR A 196 7.78 10.77 -23.73
N TYR A 197 8.67 10.15 -22.98
CA TYR A 197 8.93 8.72 -23.13
C TYR A 197 7.67 7.88 -22.78
N MET A 198 6.99 8.18 -21.68
CA MET A 198 5.78 7.45 -21.29
C MET A 198 4.69 7.58 -22.35
N ALA A 199 4.46 8.78 -22.90
CA ALA A 199 3.52 8.99 -24.00
C ALA A 199 3.84 8.14 -25.23
N ALA A 200 5.12 8.02 -25.57
CA ALA A 200 5.56 7.23 -26.72
C ALA A 200 5.39 5.71 -26.50
N VAL A 201 5.66 5.24 -25.27
CA VAL A 201 5.63 3.78 -24.97
C VAL A 201 4.21 3.27 -24.71
N THR A 202 3.37 4.09 -24.05
CA THR A 202 2.01 3.66 -23.67
C THR A 202 0.95 4.05 -24.71
N ALA A 203 1.28 4.95 -25.62
CA ALA A 203 0.34 5.59 -26.56
C ALA A 203 -0.82 6.34 -25.85
N GLU A 204 -0.65 6.67 -24.57
CA GLU A 204 -1.67 7.34 -23.76
C GLU A 204 -1.48 8.87 -23.83
N TYR A 205 -2.53 9.56 -24.27
CA TYR A 205 -2.54 11.02 -24.39
C TYR A 205 -2.41 11.73 -23.03
N GLU A 206 -2.78 11.08 -21.97
CA GLU A 206 -2.71 11.58 -20.59
C GLU A 206 -1.30 12.02 -20.21
N TRP A 207 -0.27 11.33 -20.69
CA TRP A 207 1.12 11.72 -20.45
C TRP A 207 1.52 13.03 -21.10
N ILE A 208 0.85 13.41 -22.21
CA ILE A 208 1.02 14.74 -22.83
C ILE A 208 0.44 15.81 -21.92
N LYS A 209 -0.74 15.62 -21.36
CA LYS A 209 -1.37 16.53 -20.40
C LYS A 209 -0.54 16.68 -19.13
N VAL A 210 -0.01 15.58 -18.60
CA VAL A 210 0.90 15.59 -17.44
C VAL A 210 2.16 16.40 -17.77
N ARG A 211 2.76 16.21 -18.95
CA ARG A 211 3.92 16.98 -19.40
C ARG A 211 3.63 18.49 -19.46
N GLU A 212 2.50 18.88 -20.03
CA GLU A 212 2.07 20.27 -20.09
C GLU A 212 1.94 20.86 -18.68
N ARG A 213 1.27 20.15 -17.76
CA ARG A 213 1.13 20.58 -16.36
C ARG A 213 2.47 20.71 -15.65
N VAL A 214 3.38 19.76 -15.81
CA VAL A 214 4.73 19.81 -15.22
C VAL A 214 5.53 20.97 -15.83
N SER A 215 5.29 21.34 -17.07
CA SER A 215 5.97 22.47 -17.73
C SER A 215 5.62 23.84 -17.11
N THR A 216 4.47 23.97 -16.43
CA THR A 216 4.08 25.22 -15.76
C THR A 216 4.79 25.42 -14.42
N TRP A 217 5.61 24.48 -13.97
CA TRP A 217 6.39 24.57 -12.74
C TRP A 217 7.79 25.20 -12.93
N ALA A 218 8.16 25.51 -14.16
CA ALA A 218 9.44 26.08 -14.57
C ALA A 218 9.54 27.59 -14.24
#